data_ff963013e134c2ccde0943102b7d2b9a
#
_entry.id   ff963013e134c2ccde0943102b7d2b9a
#
_cell.length_a   1.000
_cell.length_b   1.000
_cell.length_c   1.000
_cell.angle_alpha   90.00
_cell.angle_beta   90.00
_cell.angle_gamma   90.00
#
_symmetry.space_group_name_H-M   'P 1'
#
loop_
_entity.id
_entity.type
_entity.pdbx_description
1 polymer ?
#
loop_
_entity_poly.entity_id
_entity_poly.type
_entity_poly.pdbx_seq_one_letter_code
_entity_poly.pdbx_strand_id
1 'polypeptide(L)'
;DFAGGIQQAIQKTKQYLADNNKSLEIIVEARNLDEVKQILEEGGIKRILLDNFDYETTKKAVAIIGDKCQSESSGGITEKTITEYAKCGVDFISVGALTHSVLNFDLSLKAI
;
A
#
# COMPACT_ATOMS: atom_id res chain seq x y z
N ASP A 1 -14.34 4.58 -14.90
CA ASP A 1 -14.52 4.09 -13.59
C ASP A 1 -13.28 3.39 -13.06
N PHE A 2 -13.06 3.54 -11.81
CA PHE A 2 -11.80 3.11 -11.22
C PHE A 2 -11.65 1.60 -11.10
N ALA A 3 -12.75 0.88 -11.02
CA ALA A 3 -12.67 -0.56 -10.82
C ALA A 3 -11.92 -1.24 -11.97
N GLY A 4 -12.39 -1.03 -13.18
CA GLY A 4 -11.71 -1.59 -14.34
C GLY A 4 -10.38 -0.93 -14.61
N GLY A 5 -10.26 0.36 -14.26
CA GLY A 5 -9.06 1.12 -14.53
C GLY A 5 -7.85 0.64 -13.76
N ILE A 6 -8.04 0.23 -12.50
CA ILE A 6 -6.93 -0.25 -11.69
C ILE A 6 -6.36 -1.54 -12.26
N GLN A 7 -7.22 -2.51 -12.58
CA GLN A 7 -6.76 -3.78 -13.11
C GLN A 7 -6.07 -3.60 -14.46
N GLN A 8 -6.64 -2.75 -15.32
CA GLN A 8 -6.03 -2.46 -16.60
C GLN A 8 -4.67 -1.78 -16.44
N ALA A 9 -4.57 -0.83 -15.49
CA ALA A 9 -3.31 -0.15 -15.25
C ALA A 9 -2.24 -1.12 -14.78
N ILE A 10 -2.59 -2.04 -13.89
CA ILE A 10 -1.64 -3.05 -13.42
C ILE A 10 -1.21 -3.95 -14.56
N GLN A 11 -2.15 -4.40 -15.38
CA GLN A 11 -1.85 -5.26 -16.52
C GLN A 11 -0.92 -4.57 -17.50
N LYS A 12 -1.18 -3.30 -17.79
CA LYS A 12 -0.33 -2.54 -18.71
C LYS A 12 1.07 -2.36 -18.14
N THR A 13 1.17 -2.12 -16.83
CA THR A 13 2.48 -1.98 -16.18
C THR A 13 3.26 -3.28 -16.26
N LYS A 14 2.61 -4.41 -15.99
CA LYS A 14 3.26 -5.71 -16.08
C LYS A 14 3.72 -5.99 -17.51
N GLN A 15 2.88 -5.65 -18.48
CA GLN A 15 3.22 -5.85 -19.88
C GLN A 15 4.44 -5.00 -20.27
N TYR A 16 4.45 -3.75 -19.84
CA TYR A 16 5.58 -2.86 -20.10
C TYR A 16 6.88 -3.43 -19.52
N LEU A 17 6.82 -3.88 -18.27
CA LEU A 17 8.00 -4.44 -17.62
C LEU A 17 8.49 -5.69 -18.34
N ALA A 18 7.56 -6.55 -18.74
CA ALA A 18 7.93 -7.76 -19.49
C ALA A 18 8.53 -7.42 -20.83
N ASP A 19 7.92 -6.49 -21.56
CA ASP A 19 8.37 -6.11 -22.89
C ASP A 19 9.75 -5.46 -22.87
N ASN A 20 10.10 -4.82 -21.76
CA ASN A 20 11.37 -4.13 -21.64
C ASN A 20 12.37 -4.88 -20.79
N ASN A 21 12.09 -6.14 -20.50
CA ASN A 21 12.99 -7.00 -19.74
C ASN A 21 13.36 -6.40 -18.38
N LYS A 22 12.41 -5.76 -17.73
CA LYS A 22 12.64 -5.15 -16.43
C LYS A 22 11.97 -5.97 -15.35
N SER A 23 12.60 -6.02 -14.18
CA SER A 23 12.07 -6.74 -13.04
C SER A 23 11.81 -5.81 -11.86
N LEU A 24 11.28 -4.63 -12.16
CA LEU A 24 10.93 -3.66 -11.11
C LEU A 24 9.69 -4.12 -10.37
N GLU A 25 9.63 -3.77 -9.10
CA GLU A 25 8.49 -4.10 -8.27
C GLU A 25 7.40 -3.05 -8.45
N ILE A 26 6.14 -3.50 -8.38
CA ILE A 26 5.00 -2.64 -8.62
C ILE A 26 4.39 -2.23 -7.31
N ILE A 27 4.19 -0.92 -7.13
CA ILE A 27 3.52 -0.35 -5.97
C ILE A 27 2.28 0.36 -6.48
N VAL A 28 1.12 0.04 -5.88
CA VAL A 28 -0.16 0.57 -6.35
C VAL A 28 -0.89 1.24 -5.19
N GLU A 29 -1.51 2.37 -5.49
CA GLU A 29 -2.30 3.12 -4.51
C GLU A 29 -3.75 2.66 -4.54
N ALA A 30 -4.34 2.48 -3.37
CA ALA A 30 -5.76 2.17 -3.23
C ALA A 30 -6.42 3.26 -2.39
N ARG A 31 -7.62 3.65 -2.77
CA ARG A 31 -8.37 4.68 -2.09
C ARG A 31 -9.55 4.14 -1.28
N ASN A 32 -9.86 2.87 -1.44
CA ASN A 32 -10.92 2.22 -0.69
C ASN A 32 -10.68 0.71 -0.69
N LEU A 33 -11.52 -0.01 0.07
CA LEU A 33 -11.34 -1.45 0.21
C LEU A 33 -11.61 -2.22 -1.08
N ASP A 34 -12.53 -1.74 -1.91
CA ASP A 34 -12.80 -2.38 -3.18
C ASP A 34 -11.56 -2.36 -4.07
N GLU A 35 -10.85 -1.25 -4.07
CA GLU A 35 -9.63 -1.15 -4.85
C GLU A 35 -8.55 -2.09 -4.32
N VAL A 36 -8.45 -2.22 -3.00
CA VAL A 36 -7.52 -3.17 -2.40
C VAL A 36 -7.79 -4.58 -2.91
N LYS A 37 -9.07 -4.98 -2.90
CA LYS A 37 -9.45 -6.31 -3.37
C LYS A 37 -9.11 -6.52 -4.83
N GLN A 38 -9.36 -5.53 -5.68
CA GLN A 38 -9.06 -5.62 -7.10
C GLN A 38 -7.56 -5.75 -7.35
N ILE A 39 -6.76 -5.00 -6.61
CA ILE A 39 -5.32 -5.07 -6.72
C ILE A 39 -4.84 -6.47 -6.35
N LEU A 40 -5.38 -7.04 -5.28
CA LEU A 40 -4.99 -8.37 -4.85
C LEU A 40 -5.40 -9.44 -5.85
N GLU A 41 -6.53 -9.26 -6.53
CA GLU A 41 -6.96 -10.19 -7.56
C GLU A 41 -5.98 -10.26 -8.70
N GLU A 42 -5.39 -9.13 -9.08
CA GLU A 42 -4.39 -9.11 -10.14
C GLU A 42 -3.10 -9.80 -9.71
N GLY A 43 -2.72 -9.61 -8.47
CA GLY A 43 -1.50 -10.20 -7.95
C GLY A 43 -0.23 -9.56 -8.49
N GLY A 44 0.90 -10.05 -8.04
CA GLY A 44 2.19 -9.55 -8.51
C GLY A 44 2.55 -8.16 -8.04
N ILE A 45 1.92 -7.69 -6.99
CA ILE A 45 2.12 -6.35 -6.44
C ILE A 45 3.01 -6.45 -5.21
N LYS A 46 4.02 -5.59 -5.15
CA LYS A 46 4.93 -5.54 -4.01
C LYS A 46 4.29 -4.89 -2.81
N ARG A 47 3.60 -3.79 -3.02
CA ARG A 47 3.05 -2.99 -1.92
C ARG A 47 1.80 -2.25 -2.38
N ILE A 48 0.84 -2.14 -1.47
CA ILE A 48 -0.36 -1.33 -1.69
C ILE A 48 -0.30 -0.13 -0.76
N LEU A 49 -0.43 1.06 -1.33
CA LEU A 49 -0.52 2.28 -0.54
C LEU A 49 -1.98 2.54 -0.21
N LEU A 50 -2.27 2.66 1.09
CA LEU A 50 -3.61 2.92 1.59
C LEU A 50 -3.75 4.43 1.79
N ASP A 51 -4.30 5.10 0.79
CA ASP A 51 -4.33 6.55 0.74
C ASP A 51 -5.55 7.11 1.47
N ASN A 52 -5.29 7.87 2.54
CA ASN A 52 -6.35 8.51 3.34
C ASN A 52 -7.34 7.53 3.96
N PHE A 53 -6.88 6.36 4.33
CA PHE A 53 -7.73 5.41 5.07
C PHE A 53 -7.80 5.83 6.54
N ASP A 54 -8.98 5.70 7.15
CA ASP A 54 -9.06 5.86 8.59
C ASP A 54 -8.55 4.60 9.28
N TYR A 55 -8.50 4.62 10.62
CA TYR A 55 -7.93 3.49 11.36
C TYR A 55 -8.70 2.20 11.12
N GLU A 56 -10.03 2.27 11.19
CA GLU A 56 -10.86 1.08 11.01
C GLU A 56 -10.68 0.46 9.62
N THR A 57 -10.71 1.30 8.60
CA THR A 57 -10.55 0.81 7.23
C THR A 57 -9.15 0.30 6.98
N THR A 58 -8.14 0.92 7.62
CA THR A 58 -6.77 0.44 7.53
C THR A 58 -6.66 -0.96 8.11
N LYS A 59 -7.27 -1.21 9.27
CA LYS A 59 -7.25 -2.54 9.87
C LYS A 59 -7.90 -3.57 8.96
N LYS A 60 -9.01 -3.22 8.34
CA LYS A 60 -9.69 -4.13 7.41
C LYS A 60 -8.83 -4.42 6.21
N ALA A 61 -8.18 -3.39 5.66
CA ALA A 61 -7.30 -3.57 4.52
C ALA A 61 -6.14 -4.48 4.86
N VAL A 62 -5.51 -4.27 6.01
CA VAL A 62 -4.39 -5.10 6.44
C VAL A 62 -4.82 -6.55 6.57
N ALA A 63 -6.01 -6.80 7.12
CA ALA A 63 -6.52 -8.15 7.26
C ALA A 63 -6.76 -8.80 5.89
N ILE A 64 -7.28 -8.05 4.94
CA ILE A 64 -7.52 -8.55 3.59
C ILE A 64 -6.20 -8.86 2.88
N ILE A 65 -5.24 -7.95 3.01
CA ILE A 65 -3.94 -8.12 2.37
C ILE A 65 -3.19 -9.32 2.94
N GLY A 66 -3.27 -9.49 4.26
CA GLY A 66 -2.56 -10.58 4.91
C GLY A 66 -1.07 -10.52 4.59
N ASP A 67 -0.52 -11.63 4.13
CA ASP A 67 0.88 -11.69 3.74
C ASP A 67 1.07 -11.73 2.22
N LYS A 68 0.05 -11.34 1.47
CA LYS A 68 0.12 -11.39 0.01
C LYS A 68 1.04 -10.31 -0.55
N CYS A 69 1.10 -9.17 0.11
CA CYS A 69 2.02 -8.09 -0.26
C CYS A 69 2.17 -7.16 0.93
N GLN A 70 2.98 -6.12 0.77
CA GLN A 70 3.19 -5.14 1.83
C GLN A 70 2.09 -4.09 1.82
N SER A 71 1.91 -3.43 2.94
CA SER A 71 0.95 -2.34 3.07
C SER A 71 1.64 -1.10 3.60
N GLU A 72 1.17 0.06 3.15
CA GLU A 72 1.72 1.34 3.57
C GLU A 72 0.58 2.32 3.74
N SER A 73 0.50 2.97 4.91
CA SER A 73 -0.47 4.03 5.13
C SER A 73 0.11 5.34 4.65
N SER A 74 -0.69 6.13 3.95
CA SER A 74 -0.27 7.42 3.44
C SER A 74 -1.44 8.39 3.44
N GLY A 75 -1.13 9.66 3.20
CA GLY A 75 -2.15 10.70 3.12
C GLY A 75 -2.45 11.35 4.45
N GLY A 76 -1.78 12.48 4.73
CA GLY A 76 -2.11 13.28 5.90
C GLY A 76 -1.72 12.71 7.24
N ILE A 77 -0.81 11.74 7.27
CA ILE A 77 -0.37 11.16 8.54
C ILE A 77 0.69 12.06 9.15
N THR A 78 0.55 12.32 10.44
CA THR A 78 1.44 13.20 11.19
C THR A 78 2.07 12.44 12.34
N GLU A 79 3.00 13.09 13.03
CA GLU A 79 3.61 12.49 14.22
C GLU A 79 2.57 12.14 15.27
N LYS A 80 1.47 12.87 15.33
CA LYS A 80 0.42 12.61 16.31
C LYS A 80 -0.38 11.34 16.00
N THR A 81 -0.52 11.00 14.73
CA THR A 81 -1.34 9.88 14.31
C THR A 81 -0.54 8.64 13.92
N ILE A 82 0.78 8.78 13.81
CA ILE A 82 1.62 7.70 13.33
C ILE A 82 1.48 6.43 14.17
N THR A 83 1.42 6.58 15.49
CA THR A 83 1.33 5.44 16.39
C THR A 83 0.07 4.64 16.15
N GLU A 84 -1.06 5.33 15.93
CA GLU A 84 -2.32 4.66 15.70
C GLU A 84 -2.33 3.90 14.39
N TYR A 85 -1.73 4.47 13.35
CA TYR A 85 -1.63 3.75 12.09
C TYR A 85 -0.68 2.55 12.21
N ALA A 86 0.39 2.68 12.95
CA ALA A 86 1.29 1.55 13.19
C ALA A 86 0.57 0.41 13.88
N LYS A 87 -0.31 0.73 14.83
CA LYS A 87 -1.11 -0.29 15.53
C LYS A 87 -2.07 -1.03 14.61
N CYS A 88 -2.40 -0.45 13.47
CA CYS A 88 -3.27 -1.12 12.51
C CYS A 88 -2.59 -2.29 11.80
N GLY A 89 -1.28 -2.38 11.91
CA GLY A 89 -0.56 -3.52 11.34
C GLY A 89 0.06 -3.28 9.97
N VAL A 90 0.10 -2.02 9.51
CA VAL A 90 0.74 -1.72 8.24
C VAL A 90 2.24 -1.92 8.34
N ASP A 91 2.87 -2.22 7.22
CA ASP A 91 4.31 -2.44 7.16
C ASP A 91 5.09 -1.14 7.09
N PHE A 92 4.51 -0.11 6.49
CA PHE A 92 5.16 1.18 6.29
C PHE A 92 4.17 2.31 6.52
N ILE A 93 4.68 3.47 6.87
CA ILE A 93 3.89 4.69 7.01
C ILE A 93 4.64 5.84 6.37
N SER A 94 3.97 6.58 5.48
CA SER A 94 4.51 7.80 4.91
C SER A 94 4.05 8.98 5.74
N VAL A 95 4.99 9.68 6.36
CA VAL A 95 4.67 10.79 7.24
C VAL A 95 4.87 12.09 6.46
N GLY A 96 3.76 12.78 6.19
CA GLY A 96 3.81 13.97 5.37
C GLY A 96 4.60 15.12 5.97
N ALA A 97 4.66 15.18 7.30
CA ALA A 97 5.38 16.25 7.97
C ALA A 97 6.90 16.07 7.86
N LEU A 98 7.36 14.86 7.59
CA LEU A 98 8.77 14.57 7.44
C LEU A 98 9.03 14.34 5.96
N THR A 99 9.55 15.28 5.29
CA THR A 99 9.70 15.32 3.84
C THR A 99 10.06 13.96 3.25
N HIS A 100 9.06 13.30 2.67
CA HIS A 100 9.24 12.03 1.96
C HIS A 100 9.82 10.89 2.78
N SER A 101 9.76 10.99 4.10
CA SER A 101 10.25 9.90 4.94
C SER A 101 9.25 8.77 4.97
N VAL A 102 9.75 7.55 4.86
CA VAL A 102 8.95 6.35 4.99
C VAL A 102 9.52 5.54 6.14
N LEU A 103 8.68 5.28 7.15
CA LEU A 103 9.10 4.54 8.32
C LEU A 103 8.64 3.10 8.20
N ASN A 104 9.55 2.17 8.42
CA ASN A 104 9.27 0.75 8.35
C ASN A 104 8.91 0.23 9.73
N PHE A 105 7.71 -0.30 9.86
CA PHE A 105 7.20 -0.87 11.11
C PHE A 105 7.01 -2.37 11.00
N ASP A 106 7.88 -3.05 10.26
CA ASP A 106 7.74 -4.49 10.11
C ASP A 106 7.87 -5.19 11.47
N LEU A 107 7.82 -6.51 11.45
CA LEU A 107 7.78 -7.29 12.68
C LEU A 107 8.85 -6.96 13.66
N SER A 108 9.98 -6.52 13.20
CA SER A 108 11.09 -6.22 14.11
C SER A 108 10.93 -4.89 14.79
N LEU A 109 10.30 -3.93 14.17
CA LEU A 109 10.07 -2.58 14.70
C LEU A 109 11.33 -1.91 15.21
N LYS A 110 12.48 -2.39 14.80
CA LYS A 110 13.74 -1.92 15.38
C LYS A 110 14.48 -0.99 14.46
N ALA A 111 14.06 -0.90 13.25
CA ALA A 111 14.76 -0.10 12.27
C ALA A 111 14.44 1.38 12.39
N ILE A 112 13.50 1.70 13.20
CA ILE A 112 13.07 3.06 13.36
C ILE A 112 13.90 3.74 14.43
#